data_54e1572922f4eb42f02a37660b28df26
#
_entry.id   54e1572922f4eb42f02a37660b28df26
#
_cell.length_a   1.000
_cell.length_b   1.000
_cell.length_c   1.000
_cell.angle_alpha   90.00
_cell.angle_beta   90.00
_cell.angle_gamma   90.00
#
_symmetry.space_group_name_H-M   'P 1'
#
loop_
_entity.id
_entity.type
_entity.pdbx_description
1 polymer ?
#
loop_
_entity_poly.entity_id
_entity_poly.type
_entity_poly.pdbx_seq_one_letter_code
_entity_poly.pdbx_strand_id
1 'polypeptide(L)'
;PVLDVTKLGSPADCAKQLRKQWNLKPGPINDLAELLENHNILLASYDFGTDEVDSKCTIAADEFPMIVTNKTLLGDRQRFTLAYQLGFLVMHWKTFPDFERKLEREAKEFASAFLMPEEEIKEELTDLKFSQLPGLKTKWKASMISLVHRSDDLGVIDENRKNNIIKQFGVHGIKFREPKEYDVQVEKYKLIRDLITKYKKAQKLNVKQMAEFFCLNEEDFLKRYNF
;
A
#
# COMPACT_ATOMS: atom_id res chain seq x y z
N PRO A 1 10.36 10.74 -6.76
CA PRO A 1 11.74 10.91 -6.30
C PRO A 1 12.43 9.55 -6.19
N VAL A 2 13.75 9.53 -6.34
CA VAL A 2 14.60 8.39 -6.01
C VAL A 2 15.30 8.69 -4.71
N LEU A 3 15.19 7.79 -3.73
CA LEU A 3 15.76 7.93 -2.40
C LEU A 3 16.89 6.91 -2.23
N ASP A 4 18.03 7.40 -1.77
CA ASP A 4 19.21 6.55 -1.55
C ASP A 4 19.25 6.15 -0.07
N VAL A 5 18.90 4.89 0.21
CA VAL A 5 18.88 4.33 1.58
C VAL A 5 20.25 4.47 2.25
N THR A 6 21.34 4.31 1.49
CA THR A 6 22.71 4.38 2.04
C THR A 6 23.08 5.78 2.53
N LYS A 7 22.50 6.82 1.90
CA LYS A 7 22.70 8.22 2.30
C LYS A 7 21.76 8.67 3.39
N LEU A 8 20.53 8.14 3.42
CA LEU A 8 19.52 8.53 4.39
C LEU A 8 19.61 7.72 5.69
N GLY A 9 20.24 6.56 5.68
CA GLY A 9 20.52 5.73 6.85
C GLY A 9 19.65 4.48 6.93
N SER A 10 18.32 4.62 6.76
CA SER A 10 17.39 3.49 6.84
C SER A 10 16.19 3.65 5.89
N PRO A 11 15.46 2.55 5.59
CA PRO A 11 14.18 2.63 4.90
C PRO A 11 13.13 3.49 5.63
N ALA A 12 13.17 3.51 6.97
CA ALA A 12 12.30 4.37 7.78
C ALA A 12 12.63 5.85 7.57
N ASP A 13 13.91 6.22 7.46
CA ASP A 13 14.33 7.59 7.13
C ASP A 13 13.91 7.98 5.71
N CYS A 14 13.95 7.04 4.77
CA CYS A 14 13.43 7.25 3.41
C CYS A 14 11.92 7.53 3.46
N ALA A 15 11.15 6.77 4.24
CA ALA A 15 9.72 6.99 4.42
C ALA A 15 9.41 8.37 5.03
N LYS A 16 10.15 8.75 6.07
CA LYS A 16 10.07 10.07 6.71
C LYS A 16 10.39 11.20 5.73
N GLN A 17 11.48 11.05 4.96
CA GLN A 17 11.87 12.02 3.94
C GLN A 17 10.81 12.16 2.85
N LEU A 18 10.20 11.06 2.40
CA LEU A 18 9.15 11.09 1.39
C LEU A 18 7.89 11.79 1.93
N ARG A 19 7.45 11.48 3.15
CA ARG A 19 6.33 12.17 3.80
C ARG A 19 6.56 13.67 3.85
N LYS A 20 7.79 14.09 4.19
CA LYS A 20 8.19 15.51 4.20
C LYS A 20 8.15 16.14 2.81
N GLN A 21 8.71 15.47 1.79
CA GLN A 21 8.70 15.96 0.40
C GLN A 21 7.28 16.10 -0.17
N TRP A 22 6.38 15.20 0.23
CA TRP A 22 4.98 15.22 -0.16
C TRP A 22 4.10 16.10 0.72
N ASN A 23 4.69 16.81 1.70
CA ASN A 23 4.01 17.68 2.65
C ASN A 23 2.82 16.98 3.33
N LEU A 24 3.00 15.71 3.71
CA LEU A 24 1.93 14.98 4.39
C LEU A 24 1.71 15.53 5.78
N LYS A 25 0.43 15.66 6.15
CA LYS A 25 0.04 16.03 7.50
C LYS A 25 0.40 14.92 8.48
N PRO A 26 0.66 15.24 9.76
CA PRO A 26 0.75 14.23 10.80
C PRO A 26 -0.49 13.33 10.87
N GLY A 27 -0.30 12.10 11.29
CA GLY A 27 -1.37 11.11 11.42
C GLY A 27 -1.49 10.15 10.25
N PRO A 28 -2.54 9.33 10.25
CA PRO A 28 -2.79 8.33 9.22
C PRO A 28 -3.12 8.99 7.88
N ILE A 29 -2.66 8.39 6.79
CA ILE A 29 -3.00 8.80 5.43
C ILE A 29 -4.47 8.41 5.17
N ASN A 30 -5.31 9.38 4.81
CA ASN A 30 -6.74 9.15 4.61
C ASN A 30 -7.06 8.27 3.42
N ASP A 31 -6.49 8.57 2.26
CA ASP A 31 -6.61 7.80 1.01
C ASP A 31 -5.22 7.70 0.39
N LEU A 32 -4.63 6.50 0.48
CA LEU A 32 -3.29 6.25 -0.03
C LEU A 32 -3.31 6.13 -1.55
N ALA A 33 -4.36 5.53 -2.11
CA ALA A 33 -4.51 5.41 -3.56
C ALA A 33 -4.58 6.79 -4.21
N GLU A 34 -5.42 7.69 -3.71
CA GLU A 34 -5.51 9.07 -4.21
C GLU A 34 -4.18 9.81 -4.04
N LEU A 35 -3.48 9.62 -2.93
CA LEU A 35 -2.15 10.20 -2.72
C LEU A 35 -1.16 9.75 -3.79
N LEU A 36 -1.10 8.46 -4.08
CA LEU A 36 -0.19 7.90 -5.09
C LEU A 36 -0.53 8.40 -6.50
N GLU A 37 -1.81 8.40 -6.85
CA GLU A 37 -2.29 8.92 -8.14
C GLU A 37 -1.99 10.41 -8.33
N ASN A 38 -2.11 11.21 -7.27
CA ASN A 38 -1.72 12.64 -7.27
C ASN A 38 -0.21 12.86 -7.49
N HIS A 39 0.60 11.83 -7.25
CA HIS A 39 2.05 11.82 -7.54
C HIS A 39 2.39 11.06 -8.82
N ASN A 40 1.43 10.94 -9.74
CA ASN A 40 1.57 10.33 -11.07
C ASN A 40 1.98 8.84 -11.03
N ILE A 41 1.58 8.11 -10.01
CA ILE A 41 1.71 6.66 -9.96
C ILE A 41 0.40 6.07 -10.49
N LEU A 42 0.47 5.31 -11.58
CA LEU A 42 -0.68 4.63 -12.15
C LEU A 42 -1.06 3.43 -11.28
N LEU A 43 -2.32 3.37 -10.87
CA LEU A 43 -2.83 2.26 -10.08
C LEU A 43 -3.86 1.46 -10.87
N ALA A 44 -3.72 0.14 -10.85
CA ALA A 44 -4.68 -0.78 -11.44
C ALA A 44 -4.99 -1.94 -10.49
N SER A 45 -6.17 -2.52 -10.64
CA SER A 45 -6.57 -3.73 -9.94
C SER A 45 -6.77 -4.85 -10.96
N TYR A 46 -6.23 -6.04 -10.68
CA TYR A 46 -6.29 -7.19 -11.57
C TYR A 46 -6.54 -8.48 -10.77
N ASP A 47 -7.20 -9.41 -11.41
CA ASP A 47 -7.35 -10.76 -10.87
C ASP A 47 -6.18 -11.62 -11.34
N PHE A 48 -5.25 -11.91 -10.42
CA PHE A 48 -4.12 -12.77 -10.76
C PHE A 48 -4.49 -14.27 -10.78
N GLY A 49 -5.73 -14.63 -10.41
CA GLY A 49 -6.16 -16.02 -10.33
C GLY A 49 -5.57 -16.80 -9.16
N THR A 50 -4.87 -16.12 -8.27
CA THR A 50 -4.26 -16.68 -7.05
C THR A 50 -4.17 -15.61 -5.96
N ASP A 51 -4.25 -16.03 -4.70
CA ASP A 51 -4.04 -15.16 -3.54
C ASP A 51 -2.56 -15.09 -3.09
N GLU A 52 -1.66 -15.81 -3.79
CA GLU A 52 -0.22 -15.80 -3.48
C GLU A 52 0.48 -14.52 -3.98
N VAL A 53 -0.11 -13.84 -4.96
CA VAL A 53 0.44 -12.61 -5.55
C VAL A 53 -0.42 -11.42 -5.15
N ASP A 54 0.10 -10.57 -4.28
CA ASP A 54 -0.60 -9.35 -3.85
C ASP A 54 -0.52 -8.23 -4.89
N SER A 55 0.62 -8.09 -5.55
CA SER A 55 0.85 -6.98 -6.50
C SER A 55 2.07 -7.19 -7.37
N LYS A 56 2.15 -6.37 -8.41
CA LYS A 56 3.36 -6.15 -9.21
C LYS A 56 3.54 -4.66 -9.45
N CYS A 57 4.78 -4.19 -9.57
CA CYS A 57 5.08 -2.84 -10.03
C CYS A 57 6.00 -2.87 -11.25
N THR A 58 5.89 -1.83 -12.07
CA THR A 58 6.71 -1.62 -13.26
C THR A 58 6.78 -0.13 -13.58
N ILE A 59 7.63 0.23 -14.54
CA ILE A 59 7.58 1.55 -15.17
C ILE A 59 7.00 1.36 -16.58
N ALA A 60 5.81 1.88 -16.80
CA ALA A 60 5.15 1.83 -18.10
C ALA A 60 5.78 2.87 -19.04
N ALA A 61 6.07 2.46 -20.28
CA ALA A 61 6.70 3.30 -21.30
C ALA A 61 7.97 4.05 -20.82
N ASP A 62 8.75 3.42 -19.93
CA ASP A 62 9.98 3.94 -19.32
C ASP A 62 9.84 5.26 -18.54
N GLU A 63 8.63 5.74 -18.32
CA GLU A 63 8.37 7.02 -17.67
C GLU A 63 7.40 6.95 -16.49
N PHE A 64 6.36 6.10 -16.58
CA PHE A 64 5.25 6.13 -15.63
C PHE A 64 5.30 4.94 -14.67
N PRO A 65 5.56 5.17 -13.36
CA PRO A 65 5.46 4.12 -12.37
C PRO A 65 4.02 3.60 -12.30
N MET A 66 3.88 2.29 -12.31
CA MET A 66 2.59 1.60 -12.27
C MET A 66 2.61 0.51 -11.21
N ILE A 67 1.58 0.46 -10.38
CA ILE A 67 1.34 -0.59 -9.40
C ILE A 67 0.02 -1.29 -9.76
N VAL A 68 0.09 -2.60 -9.91
CA VAL A 68 -1.09 -3.46 -10.13
C VAL A 68 -1.30 -4.29 -8.88
N THR A 69 -2.44 -4.14 -8.21
CA THR A 69 -2.79 -4.92 -7.02
C THR A 69 -3.77 -6.03 -7.35
N ASN A 70 -3.75 -7.10 -6.54
CA ASN A 70 -4.77 -8.14 -6.65
C ASN A 70 -6.13 -7.58 -6.18
N LYS A 71 -7.17 -7.84 -6.95
CA LYS A 71 -8.54 -7.36 -6.65
C LYS A 71 -9.15 -8.01 -5.40
N THR A 72 -8.58 -9.12 -4.91
CA THR A 72 -9.07 -9.85 -3.74
C THR A 72 -8.56 -9.29 -2.42
N LEU A 73 -7.65 -8.30 -2.44
CA LEU A 73 -7.05 -7.75 -1.24
C LEU A 73 -8.07 -7.03 -0.35
N LEU A 74 -7.97 -7.27 0.95
CA LEU A 74 -8.64 -6.45 1.97
C LEU A 74 -8.00 -5.07 2.03
N GLY A 75 -8.75 -4.07 2.47
CA GLY A 75 -8.30 -2.67 2.41
C GLY A 75 -7.01 -2.38 3.18
N ASP A 76 -6.82 -2.94 4.37
CA ASP A 76 -5.57 -2.81 5.13
C ASP A 76 -4.38 -3.48 4.42
N ARG A 77 -4.59 -4.67 3.83
CA ARG A 77 -3.58 -5.36 3.04
C ARG A 77 -3.28 -4.62 1.73
N GLN A 78 -4.32 -4.09 1.05
CA GLN A 78 -4.14 -3.23 -0.13
C GLN A 78 -3.25 -2.03 0.18
N ARG A 79 -3.53 -1.32 1.29
CA ARG A 79 -2.75 -0.15 1.71
C ARG A 79 -1.29 -0.51 2.00
N PHE A 80 -1.06 -1.59 2.75
CA PHE A 80 0.31 -2.04 3.03
C PHE A 80 1.04 -2.42 1.74
N THR A 81 0.37 -3.12 0.82
CA THR A 81 0.89 -3.52 -0.48
C THR A 81 1.24 -2.31 -1.35
N LEU A 82 0.39 -1.28 -1.39
CA LEU A 82 0.67 -0.03 -2.09
C LEU A 82 1.90 0.70 -1.52
N ALA A 83 1.99 0.80 -0.19
CA ALA A 83 3.14 1.41 0.47
C ALA A 83 4.43 0.60 0.29
N TYR A 84 4.34 -0.73 0.27
CA TYR A 84 5.45 -1.63 -0.03
C TYR A 84 5.98 -1.42 -1.45
N GLN A 85 5.08 -1.39 -2.45
CA GLN A 85 5.48 -1.14 -3.83
C GLN A 85 6.02 0.28 -4.04
N LEU A 86 5.47 1.27 -3.32
CA LEU A 86 6.02 2.62 -3.30
C LEU A 86 7.46 2.62 -2.79
N GLY A 87 7.73 1.93 -1.68
CA GLY A 87 9.07 1.77 -1.13
C GLY A 87 10.03 1.17 -2.13
N PHE A 88 9.61 0.12 -2.83
CA PHE A 88 10.41 -0.50 -3.89
C PHE A 88 10.70 0.49 -5.03
N LEU A 89 9.68 1.21 -5.51
CA LEU A 89 9.84 2.20 -6.60
C LEU A 89 10.76 3.36 -6.23
N VAL A 90 10.69 3.87 -5.00
CA VAL A 90 11.49 5.06 -4.61
C VAL A 90 12.90 4.72 -4.17
N MET A 91 13.15 3.51 -3.65
CA MET A 91 14.46 3.12 -3.14
C MET A 91 15.24 2.24 -4.11
N HIS A 92 14.56 1.33 -4.82
CA HIS A 92 15.24 0.21 -5.50
C HIS A 92 15.08 0.18 -7.02
N TRP A 93 14.18 0.98 -7.59
CA TRP A 93 13.89 0.92 -9.03
C TRP A 93 15.13 1.04 -9.94
N LYS A 94 16.10 1.86 -9.55
CA LYS A 94 17.34 2.08 -10.31
C LYS A 94 18.52 1.26 -9.80
N THR A 95 18.32 0.45 -8.76
CA THR A 95 19.36 -0.34 -8.14
C THR A 95 19.29 -1.76 -8.70
N PHE A 96 20.37 -2.24 -9.31
CA PHE A 96 20.47 -3.67 -9.64
C PHE A 96 20.57 -4.44 -8.32
N PRO A 97 19.66 -5.34 -8.02
CA PRO A 97 19.65 -6.02 -6.72
C PRO A 97 20.72 -7.09 -6.67
N ASP A 98 21.69 -6.92 -5.76
CA ASP A 98 22.57 -8.03 -5.40
C ASP A 98 21.88 -9.07 -4.52
N PHE A 99 20.75 -8.71 -3.84
CA PHE A 99 20.05 -9.63 -2.94
C PHE A 99 18.56 -9.28 -2.80
N GLU A 100 17.68 -10.04 -3.45
CA GLU A 100 16.21 -9.87 -3.39
C GLU A 100 15.64 -9.78 -1.97
N ARG A 101 16.13 -10.63 -1.04
CA ARG A 101 15.66 -10.65 0.36
C ARG A 101 15.92 -9.34 1.12
N LYS A 102 16.99 -8.63 0.80
CA LYS A 102 17.28 -7.34 1.42
C LYS A 102 16.28 -6.29 0.95
N LEU A 103 15.99 -6.27 -0.34
CA LEU A 103 15.08 -5.30 -0.95
C LEU A 103 13.65 -5.47 -0.41
N GLU A 104 13.17 -6.70 -0.29
CA GLU A 104 11.85 -6.98 0.31
C GLU A 104 11.74 -6.52 1.75
N ARG A 105 12.77 -6.79 2.56
CA ARG A 105 12.80 -6.35 3.96
C ARG A 105 12.79 -4.84 4.06
N GLU A 106 13.62 -4.17 3.27
CA GLU A 106 13.70 -2.71 3.22
C GLU A 106 12.38 -2.08 2.75
N ALA A 107 11.72 -2.66 1.74
CA ALA A 107 10.41 -2.19 1.30
C ALA A 107 9.31 -2.40 2.36
N LYS A 108 9.34 -3.49 3.12
CA LYS A 108 8.41 -3.72 4.25
C LYS A 108 8.65 -2.72 5.39
N GLU A 109 9.90 -2.46 5.74
CA GLU A 109 10.27 -1.46 6.73
C GLU A 109 9.83 -0.06 6.32
N PHE A 110 10.08 0.31 5.06
CA PHE A 110 9.59 1.56 4.48
C PHE A 110 8.07 1.66 4.60
N ALA A 111 7.32 0.63 4.16
CA ALA A 111 5.86 0.61 4.18
C ALA A 111 5.32 0.81 5.60
N SER A 112 5.88 0.09 6.56
CA SER A 112 5.51 0.20 7.97
C SER A 112 5.74 1.62 8.49
N ALA A 113 6.91 2.22 8.23
CA ALA A 113 7.24 3.57 8.66
C ALA A 113 6.44 4.66 7.90
N PHE A 114 6.13 4.44 6.61
CA PHE A 114 5.37 5.37 5.80
C PHE A 114 3.91 5.47 6.25
N LEU A 115 3.28 4.33 6.57
CA LEU A 115 1.90 4.27 7.05
C LEU A 115 1.76 4.64 8.53
N MET A 116 2.78 4.33 9.34
CA MET A 116 2.77 4.45 10.80
C MET A 116 4.08 5.12 11.27
N PRO A 117 4.26 6.44 11.05
CA PRO A 117 5.47 7.16 11.43
C PRO A 117 5.75 7.06 12.92
N GLU A 118 7.01 6.86 13.30
CA GLU A 118 7.42 6.67 14.69
C GLU A 118 6.96 7.83 15.59
N GLU A 119 7.21 9.06 15.16
CA GLU A 119 6.93 10.27 15.93
C GLU A 119 5.42 10.45 16.24
N GLU A 120 4.57 9.74 15.50
CA GLU A 120 3.13 9.92 15.56
C GLU A 120 2.40 8.73 16.20
N ILE A 121 2.96 7.51 16.09
CA ILE A 121 2.30 6.30 16.59
C ILE A 121 2.93 5.72 17.85
N LYS A 122 4.18 6.06 18.17
CA LYS A 122 4.98 5.42 19.22
C LYS A 122 4.28 5.41 20.57
N GLU A 123 3.72 6.55 20.97
CA GLU A 123 3.01 6.66 22.25
C GLU A 123 1.79 5.75 22.32
N GLU A 124 1.05 5.61 21.20
CA GLU A 124 -0.13 4.75 21.12
C GLU A 124 0.20 3.26 21.15
N LEU A 125 1.42 2.89 20.75
CA LEU A 125 1.92 1.51 20.74
C LEU A 125 2.69 1.14 22.00
N THR A 126 3.00 2.11 22.87
CA THR A 126 3.68 1.85 24.15
C THR A 126 2.75 1.03 25.07
N ASP A 127 3.28 -0.04 25.65
CA ASP A 127 2.51 -0.99 26.47
C ASP A 127 1.26 -1.56 25.79
N LEU A 128 1.30 -1.74 24.47
CA LEU A 128 0.20 -2.21 23.64
C LEU A 128 -0.52 -3.42 24.25
N LYS A 129 -1.85 -3.33 24.33
CA LYS A 129 -2.75 -4.43 24.73
C LYS A 129 -3.58 -4.90 23.55
N PHE A 130 -3.90 -6.19 23.53
CA PHE A 130 -4.75 -6.78 22.48
C PHE A 130 -6.08 -6.04 22.31
N SER A 131 -6.70 -5.60 23.40
CA SER A 131 -7.98 -4.87 23.39
C SER A 131 -7.92 -3.49 22.71
N GLN A 132 -6.75 -2.92 22.52
CA GLN A 132 -6.55 -1.62 21.85
C GLN A 132 -6.45 -1.76 20.34
N LEU A 133 -6.09 -2.94 19.84
CA LEU A 133 -5.85 -3.20 18.41
C LEU A 133 -7.02 -2.83 17.50
N PRO A 134 -8.30 -3.12 17.82
CA PRO A 134 -9.41 -2.74 16.95
C PRO A 134 -9.51 -1.22 16.73
N GLY A 135 -9.38 -0.44 17.80
CA GLY A 135 -9.40 1.03 17.74
C GLY A 135 -8.23 1.59 16.92
N LEU A 136 -7.03 1.06 17.14
CA LEU A 136 -5.83 1.46 16.41
C LEU A 136 -5.93 1.07 14.92
N LYS A 137 -6.44 -0.13 14.60
CA LYS A 137 -6.72 -0.55 13.22
C LYS A 137 -7.64 0.44 12.51
N THR A 138 -8.74 0.81 13.14
CA THR A 138 -9.69 1.78 12.58
C THR A 138 -9.04 3.14 12.34
N LYS A 139 -8.23 3.61 13.30
CA LYS A 139 -7.53 4.90 13.22
C LYS A 139 -6.46 4.90 12.13
N TRP A 140 -5.53 3.95 12.20
CA TRP A 140 -4.35 3.89 11.34
C TRP A 140 -4.59 3.19 10.00
N LYS A 141 -5.74 2.55 9.83
CA LYS A 141 -6.10 1.78 8.63
C LYS A 141 -5.04 0.73 8.28
N ALA A 142 -4.47 0.13 9.32
CA ALA A 142 -3.47 -0.93 9.26
C ALA A 142 -4.01 -2.19 9.94
N SER A 143 -3.57 -3.39 9.55
CA SER A 143 -4.01 -4.62 10.21
C SER A 143 -3.55 -4.66 11.67
N MET A 144 -4.32 -5.32 12.53
CA MET A 144 -3.97 -5.51 13.94
C MET A 144 -2.59 -6.14 14.10
N ILE A 145 -2.27 -7.13 13.25
CA ILE A 145 -0.97 -7.79 13.29
C ILE A 145 0.17 -6.85 12.85
N SER A 146 -0.07 -5.95 11.88
CA SER A 146 0.92 -4.93 11.48
C SER A 146 1.22 -3.94 12.62
N LEU A 147 0.22 -3.59 13.43
CA LEU A 147 0.42 -2.73 14.61
C LEU A 147 1.30 -3.42 15.67
N VAL A 148 1.10 -4.73 15.87
CA VAL A 148 1.96 -5.52 16.79
C VAL A 148 3.41 -5.58 16.29
N HIS A 149 3.60 -5.82 14.99
CA HIS A 149 4.95 -5.79 14.41
C HIS A 149 5.57 -4.40 14.51
N ARG A 150 4.80 -3.35 14.27
CA ARG A 150 5.30 -1.97 14.38
C ARG A 150 5.72 -1.62 15.80
N SER A 151 4.99 -2.07 16.83
CA SER A 151 5.37 -1.84 18.23
C SER A 151 6.67 -2.56 18.62
N ASP A 152 6.91 -3.75 18.06
CA ASP A 152 8.17 -4.48 18.20
C ASP A 152 9.32 -3.77 17.46
N ASP A 153 9.12 -3.37 16.20
CA ASP A 153 10.10 -2.63 15.41
C ASP A 153 10.55 -1.32 16.10
N LEU A 154 9.63 -0.66 16.80
CA LEU A 154 9.90 0.57 17.58
C LEU A 154 10.49 0.30 18.96
N GLY A 155 10.64 -0.96 19.38
CA GLY A 155 11.18 -1.34 20.68
C GLY A 155 10.32 -0.90 21.87
N VAL A 156 9.01 -0.67 21.65
CA VAL A 156 8.07 -0.24 22.71
C VAL A 156 7.34 -1.39 23.38
N ILE A 157 7.52 -2.60 22.86
CA ILE A 157 7.15 -3.87 23.50
C ILE A 157 8.33 -4.85 23.40
N ASP A 158 8.45 -5.74 24.36
CA ASP A 158 9.43 -6.83 24.32
C ASP A 158 8.88 -8.04 23.54
N GLU A 159 9.77 -9.00 23.24
CA GLU A 159 9.42 -10.22 22.51
C GLU A 159 8.36 -11.07 23.25
N ASN A 160 8.39 -11.11 24.58
CA ASN A 160 7.42 -11.83 25.38
C ASN A 160 6.02 -11.21 25.22
N ARG A 161 5.94 -9.89 25.27
CA ARG A 161 4.70 -9.13 25.07
C ARG A 161 4.15 -9.35 23.67
N LYS A 162 4.97 -9.20 22.66
CA LYS A 162 4.63 -9.51 21.25
C LYS A 162 4.05 -10.91 21.11
N ASN A 163 4.77 -11.91 21.60
CA ASN A 163 4.34 -13.31 21.51
C ASN A 163 3.01 -13.55 22.25
N ASN A 164 2.80 -12.90 23.40
CA ASN A 164 1.55 -13.00 24.14
C ASN A 164 0.38 -12.38 23.37
N ILE A 165 0.59 -11.24 22.72
CA ILE A 165 -0.45 -10.61 21.88
C ILE A 165 -0.74 -11.52 20.68
N ILE A 166 0.27 -12.04 19.98
CA ILE A 166 0.10 -12.94 18.82
C ILE A 166 -0.66 -14.21 19.21
N LYS A 167 -0.39 -14.81 20.39
CA LYS A 167 -1.16 -15.96 20.89
C LYS A 167 -2.65 -15.67 21.02
N GLN A 168 -3.01 -14.45 21.42
CA GLN A 168 -4.42 -14.04 21.56
C GLN A 168 -5.16 -14.03 20.21
N PHE A 169 -4.51 -13.77 19.08
CA PHE A 169 -5.12 -13.94 17.76
C PHE A 169 -5.60 -15.38 17.53
N GLY A 170 -4.82 -16.37 17.98
CA GLY A 170 -5.23 -17.78 17.93
C GLY A 170 -6.38 -18.11 18.88
N VAL A 171 -6.33 -17.62 20.13
CA VAL A 171 -7.37 -17.83 21.14
C VAL A 171 -8.71 -17.24 20.70
N HIS A 172 -8.69 -16.06 20.07
CA HIS A 172 -9.91 -15.42 19.56
C HIS A 172 -10.32 -15.88 18.16
N GLY A 173 -9.62 -16.84 17.56
CA GLY A 173 -9.95 -17.38 16.23
C GLY A 173 -9.75 -16.41 15.06
N ILE A 174 -8.99 -15.34 15.25
CA ILE A 174 -8.77 -14.27 14.26
C ILE A 174 -7.38 -14.29 13.60
N LYS A 175 -6.67 -15.41 13.74
CA LYS A 175 -5.30 -15.55 13.21
C LYS A 175 -5.22 -15.38 11.69
N PHE A 176 -6.21 -15.88 10.96
CA PHE A 176 -6.23 -15.83 9.49
C PHE A 176 -7.11 -14.72 8.94
N ARG A 177 -8.06 -14.25 9.73
CA ARG A 177 -9.00 -13.20 9.34
C ARG A 177 -9.40 -12.39 10.56
N GLU A 178 -9.03 -11.13 10.57
CA GLU A 178 -9.44 -10.18 11.60
C GLU A 178 -10.96 -9.92 11.53
N PRO A 179 -11.60 -9.44 12.61
CA PRO A 179 -13.06 -9.26 12.65
C PRO A 179 -13.54 -8.28 11.58
N LYS A 180 -14.60 -8.66 10.86
CA LYS A 180 -15.14 -7.91 9.71
C LYS A 180 -15.63 -6.52 10.06
N GLU A 181 -16.11 -6.31 11.29
CA GLU A 181 -16.58 -5.01 11.79
C GLU A 181 -15.49 -3.94 11.82
N TYR A 182 -14.22 -4.33 11.77
CA TYR A 182 -13.07 -3.44 11.71
C TYR A 182 -12.39 -3.43 10.34
N ASP A 183 -13.07 -3.91 9.30
CA ASP A 183 -12.50 -3.92 7.96
C ASP A 183 -12.23 -2.49 7.47
N VAL A 184 -11.02 -2.29 6.99
CA VAL A 184 -10.65 -1.08 6.27
C VAL A 184 -11.25 -1.16 4.87
N GLN A 185 -11.87 -0.09 4.42
CA GLN A 185 -12.44 -0.03 3.08
C GLN A 185 -11.32 -0.12 2.02
N VAL A 186 -11.57 -0.86 0.96
CA VAL A 186 -10.70 -0.91 -0.21
C VAL A 186 -10.75 0.44 -0.92
N GLU A 187 -9.59 1.01 -1.15
CA GLU A 187 -9.46 2.31 -1.83
C GLU A 187 -9.62 2.15 -3.35
N LYS A 188 -10.26 3.13 -3.97
CA LYS A 188 -10.61 3.08 -5.40
C LYS A 188 -9.56 3.83 -6.23
N TYR A 189 -9.14 3.22 -7.32
CA TYR A 189 -8.25 3.83 -8.29
C TYR A 189 -9.07 4.60 -9.34
N LYS A 190 -8.69 5.82 -9.64
CA LYS A 190 -9.46 6.75 -10.49
C LYS A 190 -8.66 7.26 -11.68
N LEU A 191 -7.34 7.45 -11.53
CA LEU A 191 -6.50 8.14 -12.50
C LEU A 191 -6.59 7.56 -13.91
N ILE A 192 -6.45 6.25 -14.06
CA ILE A 192 -6.51 5.60 -15.39
C ILE A 192 -7.87 5.84 -16.04
N ARG A 193 -8.96 5.66 -15.30
CA ARG A 193 -10.31 5.92 -15.83
C ARG A 193 -10.50 7.38 -16.23
N ASP A 194 -10.01 8.30 -15.42
CA ASP A 194 -10.11 9.73 -15.68
C ASP A 194 -9.28 10.13 -16.92
N LEU A 195 -8.10 9.57 -17.09
CA LEU A 195 -7.26 9.74 -18.28
C LEU A 195 -7.97 9.22 -19.54
N ILE A 196 -8.54 8.01 -19.49
CA ILE A 196 -9.29 7.41 -20.59
C ILE A 196 -10.50 8.28 -20.92
N THR A 197 -11.23 8.77 -19.92
CA THR A 197 -12.40 9.65 -20.11
C THR A 197 -12.00 10.96 -20.78
N LYS A 198 -10.92 11.58 -20.33
CA LYS A 198 -10.38 12.82 -20.92
C LYS A 198 -9.94 12.60 -22.36
N TYR A 199 -9.22 11.51 -22.63
CA TYR A 199 -8.78 11.14 -23.97
C TYR A 199 -9.96 10.90 -24.93
N LYS A 200 -10.92 10.08 -24.50
CA LYS A 200 -12.17 9.82 -25.25
C LYS A 200 -12.86 11.12 -25.64
N LYS A 201 -13.00 12.07 -24.70
CA LYS A 201 -13.64 13.37 -24.93
C LYS A 201 -12.83 14.24 -25.89
N ALA A 202 -11.52 14.32 -25.70
CA ALA A 202 -10.62 15.15 -26.52
C ALA A 202 -10.60 14.67 -28.00
N GLN A 203 -10.57 13.37 -28.20
CA GLN A 203 -10.55 12.73 -29.53
C GLN A 203 -11.95 12.50 -30.10
N LYS A 204 -13.03 12.85 -29.37
CA LYS A 204 -14.43 12.63 -29.77
C LYS A 204 -14.75 11.17 -30.13
N LEU A 205 -14.11 10.21 -29.46
CA LEU A 205 -14.28 8.78 -29.70
C LEU A 205 -15.53 8.25 -29.00
N ASN A 206 -16.21 7.28 -29.66
CA ASN A 206 -17.27 6.50 -29.03
C ASN A 206 -16.70 5.28 -28.26
N VAL A 207 -17.54 4.53 -27.56
CA VAL A 207 -17.13 3.35 -26.77
C VAL A 207 -16.47 2.29 -27.64
N LYS A 208 -17.05 2.01 -28.82
CA LYS A 208 -16.54 1.02 -29.76
C LYS A 208 -15.12 1.36 -30.22
N GLN A 209 -14.88 2.62 -30.62
CA GLN A 209 -13.57 3.09 -31.03
C GLN A 209 -12.54 3.03 -29.89
N MET A 210 -12.97 3.31 -28.66
CA MET A 210 -12.11 3.16 -27.48
C MET A 210 -11.78 1.68 -27.23
N ALA A 211 -12.75 0.78 -27.31
CA ALA A 211 -12.53 -0.65 -27.13
C ALA A 211 -11.55 -1.18 -28.20
N GLU A 212 -11.74 -0.81 -29.47
CA GLU A 212 -10.82 -1.14 -30.57
C GLU A 212 -9.40 -0.63 -30.31
N PHE A 213 -9.24 0.63 -29.81
CA PHE A 213 -7.95 1.20 -29.45
C PHE A 213 -7.21 0.38 -28.35
N PHE A 214 -7.97 -0.15 -27.38
CA PHE A 214 -7.43 -1.02 -26.33
C PHE A 214 -7.38 -2.51 -26.72
N CYS A 215 -7.66 -2.87 -27.98
CA CYS A 215 -7.74 -4.25 -28.45
C CYS A 215 -8.71 -5.12 -27.62
N LEU A 216 -9.84 -4.53 -27.20
CA LEU A 216 -10.90 -5.18 -26.42
C LEU A 216 -12.23 -5.13 -27.20
N ASN A 217 -13.16 -6.03 -26.87
CA ASN A 217 -14.57 -5.82 -27.22
C ASN A 217 -15.21 -4.77 -26.29
N GLU A 218 -16.37 -4.24 -26.67
CA GLU A 218 -17.04 -3.17 -25.90
C GLU A 218 -17.41 -3.60 -24.49
N GLU A 219 -17.88 -4.82 -24.29
CA GLU A 219 -18.27 -5.35 -22.97
C GLU A 219 -17.08 -5.44 -22.03
N ASP A 220 -15.97 -6.01 -22.48
CA ASP A 220 -14.74 -6.12 -21.71
C ASP A 220 -14.13 -4.76 -21.39
N PHE A 221 -14.20 -3.82 -22.36
CA PHE A 221 -13.74 -2.45 -22.13
C PHE A 221 -14.56 -1.76 -21.04
N LEU A 222 -15.90 -1.80 -21.15
CA LEU A 222 -16.79 -1.20 -20.14
C LEU A 222 -16.60 -1.81 -18.77
N LYS A 223 -16.50 -3.15 -18.69
CA LYS A 223 -16.28 -3.89 -17.45
C LYS A 223 -14.94 -3.58 -16.80
N ARG A 224 -13.88 -3.49 -17.60
CA ARG A 224 -12.51 -3.29 -17.10
C ARG A 224 -12.27 -1.89 -16.57
N TYR A 225 -12.83 -0.89 -17.22
CA TYR A 225 -12.61 0.51 -16.91
C TYR A 225 -13.79 1.18 -16.19
N ASN A 226 -14.84 0.44 -15.85
CA ASN A 226 -16.05 0.93 -15.14
C ASN A 226 -16.70 2.13 -15.84
N PHE A 227 -16.94 2.02 -17.15
CA PHE A 227 -17.69 3.01 -17.93
C PHE A 227 -19.17 2.67 -17.99
#